data_1a37bc49ad7a8c3d489d5e10f628002c
#
_entry.id   1a37bc49ad7a8c3d489d5e10f628002c
#
_cell.length_a   1.000
_cell.length_b   1.000
_cell.length_c   1.000
_cell.angle_alpha   90.00
_cell.angle_beta   90.00
_cell.angle_gamma   90.00
#
_symmetry.space_group_name_H-M   'P 1'
#
loop_
_entity.id
_entity.type
_entity.pdbx_description
1 polymer ?
#
loop_
_entity_poly.entity_id
_entity_poly.type
_entity_poly.pdbx_seq_one_letter_code
_entity_poly.pdbx_strand_id
1 'polypeptide(L)'
;MTMRWPGGTRRPSGWPVLRTPKWMLVAGVVLVAGLTLAALPHRPSTGQRAADLRGMVHDLNVDIESCAGGVNDSITALRAIQSGASHDVKTAVVIANTAAANCSPANSMPMDDLVQYQAPESLASFHAQTAVNELVTWGFPLAQRVQIDVATLVSAKTPTAVQSASAQLHHDQQALDAQRALIDRLINSASTALSAHVSPPSLPS
;
A
#
# COMPACT_ATOMS: atom_id res chain seq x y z
N MET A 1 -14.12 -39.51 -41.22
CA MET A 1 -12.98 -40.36 -40.77
C MET A 1 -13.22 -40.73 -39.31
N THR A 2 -13.70 -41.93 -39.13
CA THR A 2 -14.06 -42.49 -37.82
C THR A 2 -12.94 -43.42 -37.36
N MET A 3 -12.19 -43.05 -36.32
CA MET A 3 -11.19 -43.91 -35.69
C MET A 3 -11.86 -44.77 -34.61
N ARG A 4 -11.82 -46.08 -34.86
CA ARG A 4 -12.27 -47.16 -33.99
C ARG A 4 -11.09 -47.61 -33.13
N TRP A 5 -11.28 -47.63 -31.79
CA TRP A 5 -10.33 -48.19 -30.85
C TRP A 5 -10.60 -49.69 -30.63
N PRO A 6 -9.59 -50.52 -30.63
CA PRO A 6 -9.76 -51.97 -30.31
C PRO A 6 -9.46 -52.26 -28.84
N GLY A 7 -10.32 -53.01 -28.24
CA GLY A 7 -10.10 -54.21 -27.46
C GLY A 7 -9.34 -54.17 -26.15
N GLY A 8 -10.09 -54.39 -25.12
CA GLY A 8 -10.02 -55.41 -24.07
C GLY A 8 -8.65 -55.81 -23.53
N THR A 9 -8.35 -55.39 -22.28
CA THR A 9 -7.36 -56.08 -21.47
C THR A 9 -8.03 -56.75 -20.26
N ARG A 10 -7.82 -58.06 -20.17
CA ARG A 10 -8.23 -58.97 -19.13
C ARG A 10 -7.65 -58.53 -17.76
N ARG A 11 -8.44 -58.49 -16.73
CA ARG A 11 -8.00 -58.35 -15.32
C ARG A 11 -7.34 -59.65 -14.87
N PRO A 12 -6.13 -59.61 -14.29
CA PRO A 12 -5.60 -60.76 -13.56
C PRO A 12 -6.29 -60.82 -12.17
N SER A 13 -6.97 -61.90 -11.91
CA SER A 13 -7.44 -62.33 -10.60
C SER A 13 -6.26 -62.81 -9.77
N GLY A 14 -6.00 -62.24 -8.64
CA GLY A 14 -5.09 -62.78 -7.66
C GLY A 14 -4.21 -61.79 -6.93
N TRP A 15 -4.79 -60.93 -6.14
CA TRP A 15 -4.03 -60.18 -5.12
C TRP A 15 -4.08 -60.98 -3.81
N PRO A 16 -2.92 -61.33 -3.21
CA PRO A 16 -2.87 -61.91 -1.88
C PRO A 16 -3.34 -60.87 -0.86
N VAL A 17 -4.29 -61.27 -0.02
CA VAL A 17 -4.75 -60.51 1.15
C VAL A 17 -3.59 -60.41 2.13
N LEU A 18 -2.80 -59.36 2.06
CA LEU A 18 -1.82 -59.04 3.07
C LEU A 18 -2.51 -58.73 4.39
N ARG A 19 -2.52 -59.68 5.33
CA ARG A 19 -2.89 -59.45 6.72
C ARG A 19 -1.87 -58.44 7.30
N THR A 20 -2.20 -57.17 7.36
CA THR A 20 -1.44 -56.15 8.04
C THR A 20 -1.38 -56.44 9.54
N PRO A 21 -0.20 -56.61 10.13
CA PRO A 21 -0.07 -56.84 11.56
C PRO A 21 -0.55 -55.58 12.32
N LYS A 22 -1.31 -55.84 13.42
CA LYS A 22 -1.93 -54.77 14.24
C LYS A 22 -1.02 -53.63 14.72
N TRP A 23 0.29 -53.89 14.76
CA TRP A 23 1.28 -52.85 15.14
C TRP A 23 1.57 -51.83 14.02
N MET A 24 1.31 -52.14 12.72
CA MET A 24 1.41 -51.14 11.66
C MET A 24 0.32 -50.07 11.71
N LEU A 25 -0.86 -50.37 12.28
CA LEU A 25 -1.92 -49.40 12.46
C LEU A 25 -1.56 -48.34 13.53
N VAL A 26 -0.85 -48.78 14.58
CA VAL A 26 -0.42 -47.82 15.65
C VAL A 26 0.68 -46.89 15.14
N ALA A 27 1.63 -47.39 14.34
CA ALA A 27 2.67 -46.57 13.75
C ALA A 27 2.11 -45.54 12.73
N GLY A 28 1.07 -45.92 11.97
CA GLY A 28 0.39 -45.03 11.03
C GLY A 28 -0.37 -43.87 11.73
N VAL A 29 -1.03 -44.16 12.83
CA VAL A 29 -1.77 -43.14 13.60
C VAL A 29 -0.84 -42.12 14.27
N VAL A 30 0.31 -42.58 14.78
CA VAL A 30 1.33 -41.68 15.38
C VAL A 30 1.97 -40.78 14.32
N LEU A 31 2.23 -41.31 13.12
CA LEU A 31 2.80 -40.50 12.01
C LEU A 31 1.81 -39.44 11.48
N VAL A 32 0.53 -39.78 11.35
CA VAL A 32 -0.52 -38.84 10.93
C VAL A 32 -0.77 -37.77 12.02
N ALA A 33 -0.78 -38.15 13.30
CA ALA A 33 -0.93 -37.21 14.41
C ALA A 33 0.30 -36.27 14.54
N GLY A 34 1.52 -36.79 14.27
CA GLY A 34 2.74 -35.97 14.26
C GLY A 34 2.79 -34.96 13.10
N LEU A 35 2.32 -35.37 11.91
CA LEU A 35 2.22 -34.48 10.74
C LEU A 35 1.14 -33.41 10.88
N THR A 36 0.02 -33.72 11.53
CA THR A 36 -1.06 -32.73 11.77
C THR A 36 -0.66 -31.70 12.84
N LEU A 37 0.16 -32.05 13.82
CA LEU A 37 0.71 -31.10 14.80
C LEU A 37 1.75 -30.14 14.19
N ALA A 38 2.51 -30.59 13.19
CA ALA A 38 3.45 -29.73 12.46
C ALA A 38 2.78 -28.77 11.49
N ALA A 39 1.51 -29.00 11.13
CA ALA A 39 0.72 -28.16 10.21
C ALA A 39 -0.19 -27.16 10.92
N LEU A 40 -0.12 -26.99 12.24
CA LEU A 40 -0.81 -25.91 12.92
C LEU A 40 -0.18 -24.58 12.48
N PRO A 41 -0.95 -23.65 11.86
CA PRO A 41 -0.40 -22.37 11.45
C PRO A 41 0.18 -21.66 12.68
N HIS A 42 1.48 -21.40 12.63
CA HIS A 42 2.16 -20.65 13.67
C HIS A 42 1.50 -19.27 13.75
N ARG A 43 0.73 -19.01 14.80
CA ARG A 43 0.18 -17.67 15.02
C ARG A 43 1.36 -16.75 15.35
N PRO A 44 1.58 -15.69 14.56
CA PRO A 44 2.67 -14.77 14.82
C PRO A 44 2.54 -14.18 16.23
N SER A 45 3.66 -14.10 16.94
CA SER A 45 3.71 -13.49 18.29
C SER A 45 3.44 -11.98 18.20
N THR A 46 3.05 -11.37 19.34
CA THR A 46 2.88 -9.90 19.39
C THR A 46 4.18 -9.17 19.03
N GLY A 47 5.33 -9.69 19.46
CA GLY A 47 6.64 -9.13 19.11
C GLY A 47 6.94 -9.19 17.61
N GLN A 48 6.59 -10.30 16.95
CA GLN A 48 6.73 -10.43 15.50
C GLN A 48 5.81 -9.45 14.77
N ARG A 49 4.54 -9.34 15.15
CA ARG A 49 3.60 -8.37 14.57
C ARG A 49 4.07 -6.93 14.75
N ALA A 50 4.64 -6.60 15.91
CA ALA A 50 5.22 -5.28 16.15
C ALA A 50 6.44 -5.01 15.24
N ALA A 51 7.26 -6.03 14.97
CA ALA A 51 8.37 -5.92 14.02
C ALA A 51 7.86 -5.76 12.58
N ASP A 52 6.85 -6.54 12.18
CA ASP A 52 6.23 -6.46 10.86
C ASP A 52 5.59 -5.08 10.63
N LEU A 53 4.94 -4.49 11.65
CA LEU A 53 4.39 -3.13 11.56
C LEU A 53 5.49 -2.08 11.38
N ARG A 54 6.62 -2.20 12.09
CA ARG A 54 7.77 -1.29 11.91
C ARG A 54 8.35 -1.39 10.49
N GLY A 55 8.54 -2.61 9.98
CA GLY A 55 8.99 -2.85 8.61
C GLY A 55 8.05 -2.22 7.60
N MET A 56 6.76 -2.53 7.69
CA MET A 56 5.74 -1.96 6.81
C MET A 56 5.78 -0.42 6.80
N VAL A 57 5.77 0.23 7.95
CA VAL A 57 5.79 1.71 8.01
C VAL A 57 7.09 2.28 7.47
N HIS A 58 8.21 1.59 7.66
CA HIS A 58 9.49 2.00 7.06
C HIS A 58 9.41 1.98 5.52
N ASP A 59 8.93 0.88 4.94
CA ASP A 59 8.80 0.73 3.50
C ASP A 59 7.85 1.78 2.92
N LEU A 60 6.68 1.97 3.54
CA LEU A 60 5.70 2.99 3.14
C LEU A 60 6.28 4.42 3.19
N ASN A 61 7.14 4.73 4.16
CA ASN A 61 7.82 6.02 4.22
C ASN A 61 8.77 6.22 3.02
N VAL A 62 9.53 5.18 2.67
CA VAL A 62 10.46 5.24 1.53
C VAL A 62 9.69 5.46 0.23
N ASP A 63 8.60 4.74 0.02
CA ASP A 63 7.83 4.79 -1.22
C ASP A 63 7.08 6.11 -1.39
N ILE A 64 6.59 6.73 -0.29
CA ILE A 64 5.83 7.99 -0.37
C ILE A 64 6.70 9.25 -0.31
N GLU A 65 7.97 9.17 0.09
CA GLU A 65 8.86 10.31 0.37
C GLU A 65 8.94 11.29 -0.80
N SER A 66 9.14 10.79 -2.01
CA SER A 66 9.28 11.63 -3.21
C SER A 66 8.00 12.41 -3.53
N CYS A 67 6.83 11.77 -3.38
CA CYS A 67 5.54 12.42 -3.57
C CYS A 67 5.29 13.46 -2.47
N ALA A 68 5.52 13.11 -1.20
CA ALA A 68 5.33 13.99 -0.05
C ALA A 68 6.25 15.22 -0.11
N GLY A 69 7.52 15.01 -0.45
CA GLY A 69 8.48 16.08 -0.69
C GLY A 69 8.00 17.04 -1.79
N GLY A 70 7.51 16.50 -2.89
CA GLY A 70 6.96 17.28 -4.01
C GLY A 70 5.77 18.16 -3.60
N VAL A 71 4.89 17.70 -2.72
CA VAL A 71 3.80 18.53 -2.18
C VAL A 71 4.36 19.73 -1.42
N ASN A 72 5.32 19.52 -0.53
CA ASN A 72 5.96 20.60 0.22
C ASN A 72 6.64 21.63 -0.71
N ASP A 73 7.35 21.15 -1.71
CA ASP A 73 8.06 22.03 -2.67
C ASP A 73 7.07 22.87 -3.48
N SER A 74 5.97 22.26 -3.93
CA SER A 74 4.92 22.94 -4.69
C SER A 74 4.24 24.03 -3.87
N ILE A 75 3.86 23.72 -2.63
CA ILE A 75 3.24 24.71 -1.70
C ILE A 75 4.25 25.83 -1.35
N THR A 76 5.51 25.50 -1.18
CA THR A 76 6.57 26.48 -0.91
C THR A 76 6.75 27.42 -2.11
N ALA A 77 6.79 26.91 -3.33
CA ALA A 77 6.87 27.69 -4.54
C ALA A 77 5.64 28.62 -4.71
N LEU A 78 4.43 28.11 -4.44
CA LEU A 78 3.21 28.91 -4.45
C LEU A 78 3.29 30.07 -3.46
N ARG A 79 3.68 29.81 -2.21
CA ARG A 79 3.82 30.85 -1.16
C ARG A 79 4.85 31.91 -1.55
N ALA A 80 5.97 31.52 -2.18
CA ALA A 80 6.98 32.45 -2.66
C ALA A 80 6.42 33.39 -3.75
N ILE A 81 5.60 32.90 -4.67
CA ILE A 81 4.91 33.73 -5.68
C ILE A 81 3.89 34.65 -5.01
N GLN A 82 3.04 34.13 -4.13
CA GLN A 82 1.98 34.90 -3.48
C GLN A 82 2.52 36.04 -2.57
N SER A 83 3.64 35.80 -1.91
CA SER A 83 4.30 36.79 -1.05
C SER A 83 5.15 37.81 -1.82
N GLY A 84 5.35 37.61 -3.12
CA GLY A 84 6.27 38.40 -3.95
C GLY A 84 7.76 38.11 -3.69
N ALA A 85 8.10 37.08 -2.91
CA ALA A 85 9.46 36.63 -2.70
C ALA A 85 10.08 36.01 -3.96
N SER A 86 9.25 35.54 -4.88
CA SER A 86 9.64 35.10 -6.23
C SER A 86 8.65 35.64 -7.25
N HIS A 87 9.17 35.93 -8.45
CA HIS A 87 8.36 36.28 -9.63
C HIS A 87 8.50 35.23 -10.75
N ASP A 88 9.23 34.15 -10.49
CA ASP A 88 9.49 33.09 -11.47
C ASP A 88 8.33 32.06 -11.50
N VAL A 89 7.23 32.50 -12.11
CA VAL A 89 6.04 31.67 -12.34
C VAL A 89 6.39 30.40 -13.11
N LYS A 90 7.31 30.48 -14.09
CA LYS A 90 7.69 29.34 -14.92
C LYS A 90 8.34 28.23 -14.08
N THR A 91 9.29 28.58 -13.23
CA THR A 91 9.92 27.63 -12.32
C THR A 91 8.92 27.03 -11.33
N ALA A 92 8.01 27.84 -10.75
CA ALA A 92 6.99 27.34 -9.84
C ALA A 92 6.06 26.32 -10.52
N VAL A 93 5.65 26.55 -11.77
CA VAL A 93 4.85 25.59 -12.56
C VAL A 93 5.63 24.30 -12.84
N VAL A 94 6.91 24.40 -13.18
CA VAL A 94 7.78 23.23 -13.41
C VAL A 94 7.91 22.40 -12.13
N ILE A 95 8.13 23.02 -10.98
CA ILE A 95 8.20 22.34 -9.67
C ILE A 95 6.90 21.57 -9.43
N ALA A 96 5.74 22.22 -9.55
CA ALA A 96 4.45 21.60 -9.29
C ALA A 96 4.15 20.44 -10.26
N ASN A 97 4.44 20.58 -11.55
CA ASN A 97 4.23 19.52 -12.53
C ASN A 97 5.18 18.32 -12.32
N THR A 98 6.44 18.58 -11.96
CA THR A 98 7.40 17.51 -11.64
C THR A 98 6.95 16.77 -10.39
N ALA A 99 6.53 17.50 -9.38
CA ALA A 99 5.99 16.94 -8.15
C ALA A 99 4.74 16.09 -8.40
N ALA A 100 3.82 16.55 -9.25
CA ALA A 100 2.64 15.79 -9.66
C ALA A 100 3.02 14.47 -10.38
N ALA A 101 4.08 14.49 -11.18
CA ALA A 101 4.60 13.28 -11.82
C ALA A 101 5.17 12.28 -10.79
N ASN A 102 5.83 12.75 -9.74
CA ASN A 102 6.36 11.90 -8.65
C ASN A 102 5.25 11.21 -7.84
N CYS A 103 4.03 11.75 -7.82
CA CYS A 103 2.86 11.14 -7.18
C CYS A 103 2.07 10.22 -8.12
N SER A 104 2.50 10.04 -9.37
CA SER A 104 1.82 9.17 -10.34
C SER A 104 2.49 7.81 -10.45
N PRO A 105 1.78 6.70 -10.24
CA PRO A 105 2.35 5.35 -10.43
C PRO A 105 2.93 5.13 -11.84
N ALA A 106 2.33 5.77 -12.85
CA ALA A 106 2.81 5.66 -14.24
C ALA A 106 4.18 6.35 -14.48
N ASN A 107 4.61 7.25 -13.59
CA ASN A 107 5.81 8.08 -13.77
C ASN A 107 6.83 7.93 -12.63
N SER A 108 6.46 7.24 -11.56
CA SER A 108 7.27 7.10 -10.34
C SER A 108 7.31 5.65 -9.91
N MET A 109 8.50 5.03 -9.92
CA MET A 109 8.68 3.66 -9.46
C MET A 109 8.28 3.49 -7.99
N PRO A 110 8.67 4.36 -7.02
CA PRO A 110 8.20 4.25 -5.65
C PRO A 110 6.67 4.29 -5.50
N MET A 111 5.97 5.11 -6.30
CA MET A 111 4.51 5.12 -6.28
C MET A 111 3.89 3.87 -6.91
N ASP A 112 4.53 3.25 -7.91
CA ASP A 112 4.10 1.97 -8.47
C ASP A 112 4.32 0.85 -7.45
N ASP A 113 5.46 0.83 -6.75
CA ASP A 113 5.75 -0.10 -5.65
C ASP A 113 4.72 0.03 -4.52
N LEU A 114 4.37 1.26 -4.13
CA LEU A 114 3.34 1.52 -3.12
C LEU A 114 1.96 0.99 -3.53
N VAL A 115 1.57 1.16 -4.79
CA VAL A 115 0.29 0.64 -5.32
C VAL A 115 0.25 -0.89 -5.28
N GLN A 116 1.39 -1.55 -5.48
CA GLN A 116 1.51 -3.01 -5.46
C GLN A 116 1.79 -3.57 -4.07
N TYR A 117 2.04 -2.71 -3.07
CA TYR A 117 2.41 -3.14 -1.73
C TYR A 117 1.32 -3.96 -1.05
N GLN A 118 1.72 -5.09 -0.49
CA GLN A 118 0.85 -5.96 0.29
C GLN A 118 1.26 -5.95 1.75
N ALA A 119 0.37 -5.52 2.62
CA ALA A 119 0.63 -5.53 4.05
C ALA A 119 0.86 -6.97 4.55
N PRO A 120 1.79 -7.19 5.50
CA PRO A 120 2.02 -8.50 6.09
C PRO A 120 0.73 -9.14 6.61
N GLU A 121 0.50 -10.43 6.29
CA GLU A 121 -0.70 -11.16 6.72
C GLU A 121 -0.85 -11.19 8.26
N SER A 122 0.27 -11.18 8.98
CA SER A 122 0.30 -11.07 10.45
C SER A 122 -0.41 -9.84 11.00
N LEU A 123 -0.58 -8.79 10.17
CA LEU A 123 -1.21 -7.51 10.50
C LEU A 123 -2.65 -7.37 10.00
N ALA A 124 -3.23 -8.41 9.39
CA ALA A 124 -4.58 -8.35 8.80
C ALA A 124 -5.66 -7.88 9.79
N SER A 125 -5.58 -8.31 11.06
CA SER A 125 -6.53 -7.90 12.12
C SER A 125 -6.35 -6.45 12.61
N PHE A 126 -5.34 -5.74 12.14
CA PHE A 126 -5.02 -4.35 12.51
C PHE A 126 -5.30 -3.36 11.38
N HIS A 127 -6.04 -3.75 10.36
CA HIS A 127 -6.38 -2.92 9.19
C HIS A 127 -5.16 -2.38 8.43
N ALA A 128 -4.04 -3.11 8.45
CA ALA A 128 -2.79 -2.67 7.84
C ALA A 128 -2.94 -2.47 6.32
N GLN A 129 -3.61 -3.39 5.61
CA GLN A 129 -3.87 -3.20 4.17
C GLN A 129 -4.78 -1.99 3.90
N THR A 130 -5.71 -1.69 4.81
CA THR A 130 -6.52 -0.47 4.69
C THR A 130 -5.62 0.77 4.79
N ALA A 131 -4.69 0.82 5.74
CA ALA A 131 -3.76 1.93 5.85
C ALA A 131 -2.88 2.11 4.60
N VAL A 132 -2.44 1.03 3.98
CA VAL A 132 -1.72 1.06 2.68
C VAL A 132 -2.60 1.66 1.59
N ASN A 133 -3.82 1.18 1.43
CA ASN A 133 -4.75 1.66 0.40
C ASN A 133 -5.09 3.15 0.59
N GLU A 134 -5.24 3.60 1.84
CA GLU A 134 -5.47 5.01 2.14
C GLU A 134 -4.22 5.86 1.84
N LEU A 135 -3.01 5.34 2.06
CA LEU A 135 -1.78 6.02 1.68
C LEU A 135 -1.61 6.12 0.16
N VAL A 136 -1.96 5.05 -0.57
CA VAL A 136 -2.04 5.11 -2.04
C VAL A 136 -3.00 6.22 -2.48
N THR A 137 -4.20 6.29 -1.89
CA THR A 137 -5.20 7.32 -2.21
C THR A 137 -4.70 8.73 -1.87
N TRP A 138 -3.95 8.89 -0.78
CA TRP A 138 -3.32 10.16 -0.41
C TRP A 138 -2.32 10.60 -1.48
N GLY A 139 -1.42 9.73 -1.93
CA GLY A 139 -0.42 10.03 -2.96
C GLY A 139 -1.08 10.22 -4.34
N PHE A 140 -1.90 9.24 -4.74
CA PHE A 140 -2.59 9.23 -6.03
C PHE A 140 -4.06 8.81 -5.82
N PRO A 141 -5.05 9.67 -6.13
CA PRO A 141 -4.93 10.91 -6.92
C PRO A 141 -4.84 12.22 -6.11
N LEU A 142 -4.90 12.22 -4.74
CA LEU A 142 -5.13 13.46 -4.00
C LEU A 142 -3.92 14.41 -4.05
N ALA A 143 -2.73 13.97 -3.63
CA ALA A 143 -1.53 14.78 -3.66
C ALA A 143 -1.19 15.23 -5.09
N GLN A 144 -1.37 14.37 -6.08
CA GLN A 144 -1.19 14.73 -7.49
C GLN A 144 -2.11 15.88 -7.89
N ARG A 145 -3.40 15.86 -7.52
CA ARG A 145 -4.35 16.95 -7.83
C ARG A 145 -3.94 18.26 -7.19
N VAL A 146 -3.59 18.25 -5.90
CA VAL A 146 -3.11 19.45 -5.20
C VAL A 146 -1.97 20.12 -5.96
N GLN A 147 -1.03 19.35 -6.49
CA GLN A 147 0.12 19.88 -7.24
C GLN A 147 -0.29 20.44 -8.60
N ILE A 148 -1.22 19.81 -9.30
CA ILE A 148 -1.81 20.32 -10.54
C ILE A 148 -2.56 21.62 -10.27
N ASP A 149 -3.30 21.73 -9.17
CA ASP A 149 -4.00 22.93 -8.76
C ASP A 149 -3.05 24.08 -8.42
N VAL A 150 -1.91 23.77 -7.78
CA VAL A 150 -0.84 24.76 -7.56
C VAL A 150 -0.32 25.29 -8.91
N ALA A 151 -0.01 24.43 -9.87
CA ALA A 151 0.45 24.84 -11.20
C ALA A 151 -0.61 25.71 -11.91
N THR A 152 -1.88 25.35 -11.78
CA THR A 152 -3.03 26.08 -12.35
C THR A 152 -3.17 27.46 -11.71
N LEU A 153 -3.12 27.55 -10.37
CA LEU A 153 -3.25 28.79 -9.63
C LEU A 153 -2.10 29.76 -9.94
N VAL A 154 -0.86 29.26 -9.95
CA VAL A 154 0.33 30.08 -10.24
C VAL A 154 0.30 30.63 -11.68
N SER A 155 -0.27 29.89 -12.63
CA SER A 155 -0.37 30.32 -14.03
C SER A 155 -1.62 31.14 -14.37
N ALA A 156 -2.56 31.28 -13.44
CA ALA A 156 -3.80 32.02 -13.64
C ALA A 156 -3.56 33.51 -13.88
N LYS A 157 -4.16 34.06 -14.96
CA LYS A 157 -3.91 35.47 -15.39
C LYS A 157 -5.09 36.39 -15.12
N THR A 158 -6.27 35.86 -14.84
CA THR A 158 -7.47 36.66 -14.60
C THR A 158 -7.95 36.52 -13.15
N PRO A 159 -8.57 37.55 -12.55
CA PRO A 159 -9.09 37.45 -11.19
C PRO A 159 -10.04 36.27 -11.00
N THR A 160 -10.91 36.01 -11.98
CA THR A 160 -11.87 34.90 -11.94
C THR A 160 -11.14 33.53 -11.97
N ALA A 161 -10.10 33.38 -12.80
CA ALA A 161 -9.30 32.15 -12.84
C ALA A 161 -8.53 31.93 -11.53
N VAL A 162 -7.97 32.98 -10.95
CA VAL A 162 -7.30 32.93 -9.64
C VAL A 162 -8.27 32.48 -8.55
N GLN A 163 -9.46 33.07 -8.50
CA GLN A 163 -10.49 32.72 -7.52
C GLN A 163 -10.93 31.26 -7.65
N SER A 164 -11.21 30.81 -8.87
CA SER A 164 -11.61 29.41 -9.14
C SER A 164 -10.51 28.42 -8.76
N ALA A 165 -9.27 28.67 -9.21
CA ALA A 165 -8.14 27.79 -8.91
C ALA A 165 -7.81 27.75 -7.40
N SER A 166 -7.91 28.88 -6.71
CA SER A 166 -7.73 28.95 -5.24
C SER A 166 -8.80 28.15 -4.50
N ALA A 167 -10.06 28.24 -4.92
CA ALA A 167 -11.15 27.47 -4.32
C ALA A 167 -10.96 25.96 -4.53
N GLN A 168 -10.53 25.54 -5.72
CA GLN A 168 -10.25 24.15 -6.03
C GLN A 168 -9.08 23.62 -5.19
N LEU A 169 -7.97 24.35 -5.17
CA LEU A 169 -6.80 23.99 -4.36
C LEU A 169 -7.17 23.81 -2.87
N HIS A 170 -7.95 24.74 -2.32
CA HIS A 170 -8.40 24.65 -0.93
C HIS A 170 -9.27 23.41 -0.67
N HIS A 171 -10.20 23.10 -1.59
CA HIS A 171 -11.01 21.90 -1.51
C HIS A 171 -10.15 20.62 -1.51
N ASP A 172 -9.17 20.53 -2.42
CA ASP A 172 -8.34 19.33 -2.56
C ASP A 172 -7.31 19.21 -1.42
N GLN A 173 -6.83 20.34 -0.85
CA GLN A 173 -6.04 20.32 0.38
C GLN A 173 -6.85 19.78 1.57
N GLN A 174 -8.12 20.17 1.73
CA GLN A 174 -8.97 19.63 2.79
C GLN A 174 -9.17 18.12 2.65
N ALA A 175 -9.32 17.62 1.41
CA ALA A 175 -9.42 16.18 1.16
C ALA A 175 -8.11 15.46 1.51
N LEU A 176 -6.97 16.05 1.16
CA LEU A 176 -5.65 15.54 1.48
C LEU A 176 -5.41 15.42 2.99
N ASP A 177 -5.79 16.48 3.76
CA ASP A 177 -5.69 16.51 5.22
C ASP A 177 -6.59 15.47 5.88
N ALA A 178 -7.82 15.32 5.39
CA ALA A 178 -8.75 14.30 5.90
C ALA A 178 -8.20 12.88 5.69
N GLN A 179 -7.61 12.64 4.53
CA GLN A 179 -6.99 11.36 4.19
C GLN A 179 -5.78 11.07 5.08
N ARG A 180 -4.89 12.05 5.28
CA ARG A 180 -3.77 11.95 6.21
C ARG A 180 -4.24 11.58 7.63
N ALA A 181 -5.25 12.28 8.15
CA ALA A 181 -5.79 12.02 9.47
C ALA A 181 -6.37 10.58 9.61
N LEU A 182 -6.87 9.99 8.53
CA LEU A 182 -7.31 8.60 8.51
C LEU A 182 -6.13 7.63 8.60
N ILE A 183 -5.08 7.84 7.80
CA ILE A 183 -3.85 7.04 7.83
C ILE A 183 -3.23 7.09 9.22
N ASP A 184 -3.11 8.29 9.80
CA ASP A 184 -2.56 8.48 11.15
C ASP A 184 -3.33 7.68 12.20
N ARG A 185 -4.67 7.70 12.15
CA ARG A 185 -5.50 6.91 13.08
C ARG A 185 -5.28 5.41 12.93
N LEU A 186 -5.24 4.89 11.70
CA LEU A 186 -5.06 3.46 11.43
C LEU A 186 -3.71 2.96 11.97
N ILE A 187 -2.63 3.66 11.63
CA ILE A 187 -1.27 3.26 12.04
C ILE A 187 -1.09 3.43 13.56
N ASN A 188 -1.54 4.54 14.15
CA ASN A 188 -1.46 4.75 15.59
C ASN A 188 -2.28 3.72 16.38
N SER A 189 -3.46 3.32 15.88
CA SER A 189 -4.27 2.25 16.49
C SER A 189 -3.52 0.92 16.50
N ALA A 190 -2.94 0.52 15.36
CA ALA A 190 -2.12 -0.69 15.25
C ALA A 190 -0.88 -0.61 16.13
N SER A 191 -0.17 0.52 16.12
CA SER A 191 1.03 0.77 16.93
C SER A 191 0.75 0.64 18.44
N THR A 192 -0.36 1.20 18.89
CA THR A 192 -0.80 1.12 20.30
C THR A 192 -1.17 -0.32 20.68
N ALA A 193 -1.98 -0.99 19.86
CA ALA A 193 -2.44 -2.36 20.11
C ALA A 193 -1.28 -3.37 20.16
N LEU A 194 -0.22 -3.13 19.42
CA LEU A 194 0.98 -3.98 19.35
C LEU A 194 2.12 -3.50 20.24
N SER A 195 2.00 -2.35 20.92
CA SER A 195 3.10 -1.68 21.64
C SER A 195 4.34 -1.52 20.73
N ALA A 196 4.12 -1.18 19.46
CA ALA A 196 5.17 -1.17 18.46
C ALA A 196 6.00 0.12 18.45
N HIS A 197 5.49 1.21 19.06
CA HIS A 197 6.11 2.54 19.12
C HIS A 197 6.51 3.07 17.74
N VAL A 198 5.59 2.96 16.78
CA VAL A 198 5.76 3.43 15.41
C VAL A 198 4.94 4.69 15.20
N SER A 199 5.53 5.69 14.55
CA SER A 199 4.82 6.88 14.08
C SER A 199 4.35 6.67 12.64
N PRO A 200 3.18 7.25 12.26
CA PRO A 200 2.73 7.26 10.86
C PRO A 200 3.74 7.92 9.92
N PRO A 201 3.63 7.70 8.60
CA PRO A 201 4.41 8.42 7.59
C PRO A 201 4.29 9.93 7.74
N SER A 202 5.40 10.65 7.52
CA SER A 202 5.44 12.10 7.58
C SER A 202 4.83 12.71 6.32
N LEU A 203 3.52 12.93 6.34
CA LEU A 203 2.77 13.48 5.22
C LEU A 203 2.54 15.00 5.42
N PRO A 204 2.79 15.84 4.39
CA PRO A 204 2.47 17.26 4.43
C PRO A 204 0.96 17.52 4.46
N SER A 205 0.60 18.71 4.96
CA SER A 205 -0.75 19.27 5.03
C SER A 205 -0.90 20.46 4.07
#